data_7a688efb6d59beda63d6cdbd32c2ff1a
#
_entry.id   7a688efb6d59beda63d6cdbd32c2ff1a
#
_cell.length_a   1.000
_cell.length_b   1.000
_cell.length_c   1.000
_cell.angle_alpha   90.00
_cell.angle_beta   90.00
_cell.angle_gamma   90.00
#
_symmetry.space_group_name_H-M   'P 1'
#
loop_
_entity.id
_entity.type
_entity.pdbx_description
1 polymer ?
#
loop_
_entity_poly.entity_id
_entity_poly.type
_entity_poly.pdbx_seq_one_letter_code
_entity_poly.pdbx_strand_id
1 'polypeptide(L)'
;MNLIDTIVYAGRLKDKSALMSSSSGGAFTALSDAFLKSGDAVVAAVYNYENHTVEFQMILDEKQRERAKGSKYMQSKPGDIYQEAYHWLMDNPKKELLFVGMGCQSDGFRKFSEIKGIRDRVYIVDIICHGSPSPKLWREYAESIQKKDGRI
;
A
#
# COMPACT_ATOMS: atom_id res chain seq x y z
N MET A 1 3.44 12.05 -19.77
CA MET A 1 3.65 12.95 -18.64
C MET A 1 4.91 13.76 -18.93
N ASN A 2 4.79 15.06 -19.05
CA ASN A 2 5.94 15.91 -19.37
C ASN A 2 6.70 16.15 -18.05
N LEU A 3 7.98 15.83 -18.00
CA LEU A 3 8.83 16.02 -16.81
C LEU A 3 8.91 17.50 -16.35
N ILE A 4 8.56 18.43 -17.24
CA ILE A 4 8.58 19.88 -16.99
C ILE A 4 7.48 20.31 -16.01
N ASP A 5 6.41 19.53 -15.84
CA ASP A 5 5.28 19.85 -14.96
C ASP A 5 5.33 19.09 -13.63
N THR A 6 6.47 18.43 -13.33
CA THR A 6 6.62 17.65 -12.08
C THR A 6 7.04 18.57 -10.93
N ILE A 7 6.20 18.67 -9.91
CA ILE A 7 6.52 19.36 -8.66
C ILE A 7 7.16 18.35 -7.71
N VAL A 8 8.32 18.72 -7.16
CA VAL A 8 9.07 17.86 -6.22
C VAL A 8 8.95 18.44 -4.82
N TYR A 9 8.57 17.61 -3.86
CA TYR A 9 8.49 17.95 -2.45
C TYR A 9 9.41 17.05 -1.63
N ALA A 10 10.04 17.62 -0.60
CA ALA A 10 10.71 16.88 0.46
C ALA A 10 9.98 17.16 1.78
N GLY A 11 9.70 16.11 2.54
CA GLY A 11 8.93 16.26 3.79
C GLY A 11 9.15 15.12 4.76
N ARG A 12 8.78 15.38 6.02
CA ARG A 12 8.74 14.36 7.07
C ARG A 12 7.61 14.66 8.05
N LEU A 13 7.16 13.65 8.76
CA LEU A 13 6.26 13.81 9.90
C LEU A 13 6.88 14.69 10.98
N LYS A 14 6.07 15.58 11.56
CA LYS A 14 6.49 16.45 12.69
C LYS A 14 6.51 15.68 14.01
N ASP A 15 5.54 14.78 14.19
CA ASP A 15 5.48 13.94 15.38
C ASP A 15 6.60 12.89 15.36
N LYS A 16 7.44 12.91 16.40
CA LYS A 16 8.63 12.06 16.50
C LYS A 16 8.26 10.58 16.64
N SER A 17 7.20 10.25 17.38
CA SER A 17 6.78 8.87 17.62
C SER A 17 6.28 8.24 16.32
N ALA A 18 5.40 8.94 15.60
CA ALA A 18 4.90 8.50 14.30
C ALA A 18 6.02 8.40 13.25
N LEU A 19 7.00 9.34 13.28
CA LEU A 19 8.16 9.30 12.40
C LEU A 19 9.03 8.06 12.65
N MET A 20 9.35 7.77 13.92
CA MET A 20 10.19 6.61 14.30
C MET A 20 9.54 5.27 14.00
N SER A 21 8.21 5.19 14.03
CA SER A 21 7.45 3.99 13.65
C SER A 21 7.17 3.87 12.14
N SER A 22 7.62 4.85 11.34
CA SER A 22 7.42 4.90 9.90
C SER A 22 8.74 4.66 9.16
N SER A 23 8.66 4.29 7.88
CA SER A 23 9.82 4.28 6.99
C SER A 23 10.09 5.68 6.45
N SER A 24 11.37 6.07 6.34
CA SER A 24 11.82 7.35 5.82
C SER A 24 11.13 8.54 6.50
N GLY A 25 10.58 9.47 5.74
CA GLY A 25 9.86 10.63 6.23
C GLY A 25 8.42 10.38 6.70
N GLY A 26 7.90 9.15 6.57
CA GLY A 26 6.54 8.80 6.98
C GLY A 26 5.45 9.26 6.03
N ALA A 27 5.74 9.41 4.74
CA ALA A 27 4.77 9.85 3.74
C ALA A 27 3.52 8.95 3.70
N PHE A 28 3.71 7.62 3.74
CA PHE A 28 2.59 6.67 3.80
C PHE A 28 1.68 6.94 5.01
N THR A 29 2.28 7.12 6.20
CA THR A 29 1.54 7.42 7.43
C THR A 29 0.76 8.72 7.29
N ALA A 30 1.39 9.79 6.81
CA ALA A 30 0.74 11.10 6.66
C ALA A 30 -0.45 11.05 5.70
N LEU A 31 -0.28 10.42 4.55
CA LEU A 31 -1.33 10.31 3.54
C LEU A 31 -2.48 9.41 4.02
N SER A 32 -2.16 8.22 4.56
CA SER A 32 -3.19 7.31 5.07
C SER A 32 -3.97 7.91 6.24
N ASP A 33 -3.32 8.66 7.14
CA ASP A 33 -4.01 9.36 8.22
C ASP A 33 -5.03 10.39 7.71
N ALA A 34 -4.68 11.12 6.65
CA ALA A 34 -5.58 12.10 6.05
C ALA A 34 -6.88 11.44 5.56
N PHE A 35 -6.77 10.29 4.87
CA PHE A 35 -7.93 9.54 4.38
C PHE A 35 -8.72 8.89 5.52
N LEU A 36 -8.06 8.19 6.42
CA LEU A 36 -8.72 7.47 7.52
C LEU A 36 -9.48 8.43 8.47
N LYS A 37 -8.93 9.61 8.76
CA LYS A 37 -9.61 10.64 9.57
C LYS A 37 -10.87 11.19 8.92
N SER A 38 -10.94 11.19 7.59
CA SER A 38 -12.15 11.54 6.84
C SER A 38 -13.14 10.37 6.73
N GLY A 39 -12.77 9.20 7.27
CA GLY A 39 -13.54 7.96 7.16
C GLY A 39 -13.49 7.36 5.75
N ASP A 40 -12.47 7.68 4.99
CA ASP A 40 -12.16 7.13 3.68
C ASP A 40 -11.33 5.86 3.81
N ALA A 41 -11.15 5.12 2.72
CA ALA A 41 -10.39 3.88 2.72
C ALA A 41 -8.97 4.05 2.17
N VAL A 42 -8.09 3.17 2.62
CA VAL A 42 -6.75 3.02 2.08
C VAL A 42 -6.54 1.58 1.63
N VAL A 43 -5.96 1.37 0.46
CA VAL A 43 -5.50 0.08 -0.03
C VAL A 43 -3.99 0.08 -0.04
N ALA A 44 -3.39 -0.87 0.68
CA ALA A 44 -1.94 -0.99 0.75
C ALA A 44 -1.50 -2.45 0.97
N ALA A 45 -0.24 -2.72 0.72
CA ALA A 45 0.36 -4.04 0.89
C ALA A 45 0.66 -4.33 2.37
N VAL A 46 0.26 -5.51 2.83
CA VAL A 46 0.47 -6.03 4.20
C VAL A 46 1.22 -7.36 4.12
N TYR A 47 2.14 -7.59 5.05
CA TYR A 47 2.86 -8.86 5.15
C TYR A 47 2.04 -9.87 5.94
N ASN A 48 1.88 -11.07 5.36
CA ASN A 48 1.27 -12.21 6.01
C ASN A 48 2.38 -13.11 6.59
N TYR A 49 2.47 -13.18 7.92
CA TYR A 49 3.50 -13.93 8.63
C TYR A 49 3.28 -15.45 8.63
N GLU A 50 2.05 -15.92 8.35
CA GLU A 50 1.74 -17.35 8.35
C GLU A 50 2.28 -18.06 7.11
N ASN A 51 2.16 -17.40 5.95
CA ASN A 51 2.54 -17.96 4.66
C ASN A 51 3.70 -17.23 3.97
N HIS A 52 4.28 -16.24 4.64
CA HIS A 52 5.38 -15.40 4.14
C HIS A 52 5.07 -14.77 2.78
N THR A 53 3.86 -14.20 2.63
CA THR A 53 3.44 -13.48 1.44
C THR A 53 3.16 -12.02 1.74
N VAL A 54 3.14 -11.19 0.70
CA VAL A 54 2.65 -9.82 0.77
C VAL A 54 1.37 -9.74 -0.06
N GLU A 55 0.32 -9.21 0.53
CA GLU A 55 -1.02 -9.13 -0.06
C GLU A 55 -1.59 -7.73 0.12
N PHE A 56 -2.39 -7.28 -0.83
CA PHE A 56 -3.13 -6.04 -0.64
C PHE A 56 -4.29 -6.24 0.32
N GLN A 57 -4.53 -5.25 1.16
CA GLN A 57 -5.66 -5.24 2.07
C GLN A 57 -6.35 -3.89 2.05
N MET A 58 -7.67 -3.91 2.25
CA MET A 58 -8.46 -2.74 2.56
C MET A 58 -8.20 -2.33 4.01
N ILE A 59 -7.91 -1.07 4.22
CA ILE A 59 -7.56 -0.46 5.51
C ILE A 59 -8.59 0.62 5.80
N LEU A 60 -9.31 0.46 6.90
CA LEU A 60 -10.40 1.35 7.29
C LEU A 60 -10.13 2.06 8.62
N ASP A 61 -9.06 1.69 9.32
CA ASP A 61 -8.67 2.28 10.59
C ASP A 61 -7.14 2.34 10.78
N GLU A 62 -6.70 3.09 11.80
CA GLU A 62 -5.29 3.27 12.10
C GLU A 62 -4.60 1.96 12.55
N LYS A 63 -5.32 1.07 13.22
CA LYS A 63 -4.75 -0.21 13.69
C LYS A 63 -4.42 -1.13 12.50
N GLN A 64 -5.30 -1.18 11.51
CA GLN A 64 -5.05 -1.90 10.26
C GLN A 64 -3.90 -1.25 9.48
N ARG A 65 -3.83 0.11 9.45
CA ARG A 65 -2.76 0.85 8.81
C ARG A 65 -1.37 0.54 9.40
N GLU A 66 -1.25 0.33 10.71
CA GLU A 66 0.02 -0.04 11.33
C GLU A 66 0.64 -1.30 10.72
N ARG A 67 -0.18 -2.28 10.31
CA ARG A 67 0.28 -3.50 9.65
C ARG A 67 0.81 -3.26 8.23
N ALA A 68 0.40 -2.17 7.60
CA ALA A 68 0.83 -1.80 6.26
C ALA A 68 2.12 -0.96 6.25
N LYS A 69 2.57 -0.46 7.40
CA LYS A 69 3.84 0.29 7.52
C LYS A 69 5.04 -0.59 7.17
N GLY A 70 6.12 0.06 6.81
CA GLY A 70 7.38 -0.58 6.49
C GLY A 70 7.45 -1.12 5.06
N SER A 71 8.65 -1.15 4.50
CA SER A 71 8.90 -1.66 3.16
C SER A 71 8.84 -3.19 3.14
N LYS A 72 8.15 -3.76 2.14
CA LYS A 72 8.09 -5.19 1.89
C LYS A 72 8.83 -5.46 0.58
N TYR A 73 10.04 -5.98 0.68
CA TYR A 73 10.92 -6.20 -0.47
C TYR A 73 10.59 -7.50 -1.22
N MET A 74 9.31 -7.71 -1.49
CA MET A 74 8.83 -8.81 -2.33
C MET A 74 7.56 -8.39 -3.08
N GLN A 75 7.26 -9.09 -4.15
CA GLN A 75 6.08 -8.81 -4.95
C GLN A 75 4.80 -9.11 -4.17
N SER A 76 3.96 -8.11 -4.03
CA SER A 76 2.63 -8.27 -3.43
C SER A 76 1.65 -8.86 -4.44
N LYS A 77 0.74 -9.69 -3.93
CA LYS A 77 -0.36 -10.27 -4.71
C LYS A 77 -1.55 -9.32 -4.66
N PRO A 78 -2.07 -8.85 -5.79
CA PRO A 78 -3.26 -8.01 -5.80
C PRO A 78 -4.52 -8.79 -5.37
N GLY A 79 -4.62 -10.10 -5.64
CA GLY A 79 -5.85 -10.84 -5.35
C GLY A 79 -7.07 -10.16 -5.97
N ASP A 80 -8.15 -10.10 -5.21
CA ASP A 80 -9.42 -9.48 -5.61
C ASP A 80 -9.55 -8.02 -5.14
N ILE A 81 -8.47 -7.40 -4.64
CA ILE A 81 -8.50 -6.08 -4.00
C ILE A 81 -9.10 -4.98 -4.88
N TYR A 82 -8.95 -5.06 -6.21
CA TYR A 82 -9.53 -4.07 -7.11
C TYR A 82 -11.06 -4.15 -7.10
N GLN A 83 -11.61 -5.35 -7.05
CA GLN A 83 -13.06 -5.56 -6.94
C GLN A 83 -13.56 -5.17 -5.56
N GLU A 84 -12.86 -5.53 -4.50
CA GLU A 84 -13.19 -5.13 -3.13
C GLU A 84 -13.24 -3.60 -2.99
N ALA A 85 -12.22 -2.91 -3.51
CA ALA A 85 -12.16 -1.45 -3.53
C ALA A 85 -13.34 -0.84 -4.32
N TYR A 86 -13.68 -1.41 -5.47
CA TYR A 86 -14.84 -0.99 -6.25
C TYR A 86 -16.14 -1.15 -5.47
N HIS A 87 -16.41 -2.32 -4.91
CA HIS A 87 -17.64 -2.57 -4.14
C HIS A 87 -17.73 -1.64 -2.94
N TRP A 88 -16.62 -1.46 -2.20
CA TRP A 88 -16.61 -0.53 -1.08
C TRP A 88 -16.96 0.90 -1.50
N LEU A 89 -16.41 1.39 -2.61
CA LEU A 89 -16.75 2.72 -3.14
C LEU A 89 -18.20 2.81 -3.62
N MET A 90 -18.78 1.73 -4.13
CA MET A 90 -20.22 1.72 -4.51
C MET A 90 -21.12 1.79 -3.31
N ASP A 91 -20.78 1.07 -2.22
CA ASP A 91 -21.52 1.10 -0.97
C ASP A 91 -21.33 2.42 -0.19
N ASN A 92 -20.26 3.16 -0.51
CA ASN A 92 -19.91 4.43 0.14
C ASN A 92 -19.79 5.57 -0.89
N PRO A 93 -20.91 6.09 -1.46
CA PRO A 93 -20.89 6.98 -2.63
C PRO A 93 -20.23 8.34 -2.40
N LYS A 94 -20.10 8.77 -1.13
CA LYS A 94 -19.48 10.05 -0.74
C LYS A 94 -18.02 9.92 -0.29
N LYS A 95 -17.48 8.69 -0.35
CA LYS A 95 -16.13 8.40 0.15
C LYS A 95 -15.13 8.28 -0.98
N GLU A 96 -13.87 8.45 -0.60
CA GLU A 96 -12.70 8.38 -1.47
C GLU A 96 -11.79 7.21 -1.07
N LEU A 97 -10.87 6.85 -1.92
CA LEU A 97 -9.95 5.74 -1.67
C LEU A 97 -8.53 6.13 -2.07
N LEU A 98 -7.59 5.87 -1.18
CA LEU A 98 -6.16 5.95 -1.45
C LEU A 98 -5.61 4.56 -1.80
N PHE A 99 -5.08 4.40 -2.99
CA PHE A 99 -4.37 3.19 -3.40
C PHE A 99 -2.86 3.45 -3.37
N VAL A 100 -2.11 2.61 -2.63
CA VAL A 100 -0.65 2.71 -2.50
C VAL A 100 -0.01 1.42 -2.98
N GLY A 101 0.69 1.47 -4.09
CA GLY A 101 1.30 0.28 -4.70
C GLY A 101 2.49 0.59 -5.59
N MET A 102 3.13 -0.44 -6.12
CA MET A 102 4.17 -0.29 -7.14
C MET A 102 3.56 0.17 -8.47
N GLY A 103 4.33 0.86 -9.31
CA GLY A 103 3.84 1.49 -10.55
C GLY A 103 3.03 0.54 -11.45
N CYS A 104 3.43 -0.73 -11.59
CA CYS A 104 2.68 -1.71 -12.39
C CYS A 104 1.29 -2.04 -11.79
N GLN A 105 1.17 -2.06 -10.45
CA GLN A 105 -0.08 -2.33 -9.75
C GLN A 105 -0.97 -1.07 -9.73
N SER A 106 -0.37 0.07 -9.51
CA SER A 106 -1.03 1.37 -9.56
C SER A 106 -1.61 1.67 -10.94
N ASP A 107 -0.87 1.35 -12.02
CA ASP A 107 -1.36 1.52 -13.38
C ASP A 107 -2.52 0.56 -13.69
N GLY A 108 -2.41 -0.69 -13.22
CA GLY A 108 -3.51 -1.66 -13.30
C GLY A 108 -4.78 -1.15 -12.61
N PHE A 109 -4.64 -0.63 -11.38
CA PHE A 109 -5.77 -0.08 -10.63
C PHE A 109 -6.32 1.21 -11.27
N ARG A 110 -5.47 2.06 -11.83
CA ARG A 110 -5.88 3.26 -12.56
C ARG A 110 -6.80 2.90 -13.72
N LYS A 111 -6.36 1.99 -14.61
CA LYS A 111 -7.16 1.52 -15.75
C LYS A 111 -8.46 0.85 -15.32
N PHE A 112 -8.40 0.02 -14.27
CA PHE A 112 -9.59 -0.59 -13.71
C PHE A 112 -10.58 0.47 -13.21
N SER A 113 -10.11 1.48 -12.47
CA SER A 113 -10.94 2.56 -11.93
C SER A 113 -11.59 3.43 -13.03
N GLU A 114 -10.89 3.66 -14.13
CA GLU A 114 -11.41 4.33 -15.31
C GLU A 114 -12.55 3.52 -15.95
N ILE A 115 -12.34 2.23 -16.19
CA ILE A 115 -13.34 1.32 -16.79
C ILE A 115 -14.59 1.22 -15.89
N LYS A 116 -14.40 1.23 -14.57
CA LYS A 116 -15.50 1.13 -13.59
C LYS A 116 -16.18 2.48 -13.28
N GLY A 117 -15.68 3.59 -13.83
CA GLY A 117 -16.26 4.91 -13.60
C GLY A 117 -16.09 5.45 -12.19
N ILE A 118 -15.06 5.00 -11.47
CA ILE A 118 -14.76 5.43 -10.09
C ILE A 118 -13.49 6.27 -9.99
N ARG A 119 -12.86 6.60 -11.11
CA ARG A 119 -11.54 7.26 -11.16
C ARG A 119 -11.46 8.56 -10.38
N ASP A 120 -12.52 9.35 -10.39
CA ASP A 120 -12.58 10.66 -9.72
C ASP A 120 -12.56 10.57 -8.19
N ARG A 121 -12.80 9.39 -7.63
CA ARG A 121 -12.78 9.12 -6.18
C ARG A 121 -11.57 8.31 -5.74
N VAL A 122 -10.61 8.10 -6.63
CA VAL A 122 -9.42 7.28 -6.36
C VAL A 122 -8.16 8.12 -6.46
N TYR A 123 -7.39 8.13 -5.37
CA TYR A 123 -6.05 8.71 -5.31
C TYR A 123 -5.02 7.58 -5.38
N ILE A 124 -4.01 7.74 -6.20
CA ILE A 124 -3.01 6.70 -6.44
C ILE A 124 -1.63 7.23 -6.09
N VAL A 125 -0.94 6.49 -5.25
CA VAL A 125 0.45 6.73 -4.87
C VAL A 125 1.31 5.60 -5.42
N ASP A 126 2.19 5.95 -6.34
CA ASP A 126 3.17 5.03 -6.90
C ASP A 126 4.40 5.00 -6.01
N ILE A 127 4.80 3.79 -5.60
CA ILE A 127 6.05 3.55 -4.91
C ILE A 127 7.13 3.28 -5.95
N ILE A 128 8.25 3.99 -5.85
CA ILE A 128 9.41 3.75 -6.73
C ILE A 128 9.90 2.31 -6.50
N CYS A 129 9.93 1.53 -7.58
CA CYS A 129 10.31 0.13 -7.56
C CYS A 129 11.43 -0.13 -8.56
N HIS A 130 12.51 -0.77 -8.10
CA HIS A 130 13.63 -1.23 -8.92
C HIS A 130 13.60 -2.74 -9.20
N GLY A 131 12.47 -3.38 -8.92
CA GLY A 131 12.29 -4.82 -8.97
C GLY A 131 12.13 -5.45 -7.59
N SER A 132 11.66 -6.67 -7.56
CA SER A 132 11.47 -7.46 -6.33
C SER A 132 11.83 -8.92 -6.57
N PRO A 133 12.35 -9.64 -5.56
CA PRO A 133 12.57 -11.07 -5.66
C PRO A 133 11.25 -11.82 -5.85
N SER A 134 11.35 -13.02 -6.44
CA SER A 134 10.17 -13.86 -6.59
C SER A 134 9.63 -14.31 -5.21
N PRO A 135 8.32 -14.49 -5.06
CA PRO A 135 7.73 -15.01 -3.82
C PRO A 135 8.30 -16.37 -3.39
N LYS A 136 8.73 -17.19 -4.35
CA LYS A 136 9.36 -18.49 -4.08
C LYS A 136 10.71 -18.30 -3.38
N LEU A 137 11.57 -17.46 -3.92
CA LEU A 137 12.89 -17.18 -3.34
C LEU A 137 12.77 -16.64 -1.91
N TRP A 138 11.83 -15.72 -1.69
CA TRP A 138 11.59 -15.17 -0.35
C TRP A 138 11.15 -16.24 0.64
N ARG A 139 10.20 -17.11 0.28
CA ARG A 139 9.73 -18.18 1.16
C ARG A 139 10.85 -19.14 1.53
N GLU A 140 11.63 -19.60 0.56
CA GLU A 140 12.78 -20.48 0.80
C GLU A 140 13.80 -19.85 1.76
N TYR A 141 14.05 -18.56 1.60
CA TYR A 141 14.92 -17.79 2.50
C TYR A 141 14.33 -17.69 3.91
N ALA A 142 13.07 -17.28 4.04
CA ALA A 142 12.38 -17.15 5.33
C ALA A 142 12.35 -18.48 6.09
N GLU A 143 11.98 -19.58 5.41
CA GLU A 143 12.01 -20.94 5.98
C GLU A 143 13.42 -21.37 6.40
N SER A 144 14.45 -20.97 5.67
CA SER A 144 15.84 -21.28 6.02
C SER A 144 16.30 -20.60 7.30
N ILE A 145 15.88 -19.35 7.53
CA ILE A 145 16.15 -18.59 8.76
C ILE A 145 15.36 -19.20 9.92
N GLN A 146 14.09 -19.48 9.72
CA GLN A 146 13.23 -20.06 10.73
C GLN A 146 13.77 -21.41 11.25
N LYS A 147 14.31 -22.24 10.36
CA LYS A 147 14.96 -23.51 10.72
C LYS A 147 16.27 -23.31 11.51
N LYS A 148 17.01 -22.23 11.25
CA LYS A 148 18.29 -21.97 11.91
C LYS A 148 18.14 -21.30 13.26
N ASP A 149 17.29 -20.32 13.36
CA ASP A 149 17.25 -19.39 14.50
C ASP A 149 15.93 -19.41 15.28
N GLY A 150 14.92 -20.13 14.81
CA GLY A 150 13.58 -20.14 15.42
C GLY A 150 12.89 -18.78 15.42
N ARG A 151 13.35 -17.82 14.61
CA ARG A 151 12.86 -16.45 14.53
C ARG A 151 12.50 -16.07 13.10
N ILE A 152 11.28 -15.70 12.94
CA ILE A 152 10.82 -14.72 11.92
C ILE A 152 9.74 -13.88 12.54
#